data_e22c887c103849313ba15b4199e2ec83
#
_entry.id   e22c887c103849313ba15b4199e2ec83
#
_cell.length_a   1.000
_cell.length_b   1.000
_cell.length_c   1.000
_cell.angle_alpha   90.00
_cell.angle_beta   90.00
_cell.angle_gamma   90.00
#
_symmetry.space_group_name_H-M   'P 1'
#
loop_
_entity.id
_entity.type
_entity.pdbx_description
1 polymer ?
#
loop_
_entity_poly.entity_id
_entity_poly.type
_entity_poly.pdbx_seq_one_letter_code
_entity_poly.pdbx_strand_id
1 'polypeptide(L)'
;GTNGWTAMAANPRGMANPENGWKDAHEAMAMVGDAQAMKWAMAYMSGKTPEMDHDGWAWMLHGDMGEDNSVGMRIGPNDEGDVVIKTKETTAEGQWIESGPHLMLMPKDPSTLKGMTTDFNSGAPYVMFAGTGYDHVMIPVEGYYEYQR
;
A
#
# COMPACT_ATOMS: atom_id res chain seq x y z
N GLY A 1 10.62 -12.82 11.28
CA GLY A 1 10.20 -13.72 12.35
C GLY A 1 10.56 -15.17 12.05
N THR A 2 10.38 -16.05 13.02
CA THR A 2 10.65 -17.50 12.85
C THR A 2 9.46 -18.27 12.28
N ASN A 3 8.33 -17.59 12.07
CA ASN A 3 7.05 -18.14 11.62
C ASN A 3 6.72 -17.83 10.15
N GLY A 4 7.70 -17.35 9.37
CA GLY A 4 7.49 -16.97 7.95
C GLY A 4 6.95 -15.56 7.72
N TRP A 5 6.69 -14.80 8.79
CA TRP A 5 6.24 -13.41 8.70
C TRP A 5 7.38 -12.43 8.94
N THR A 6 7.36 -11.32 8.21
CA THR A 6 8.34 -10.24 8.33
C THR A 6 7.62 -8.96 8.72
N ALA A 7 8.11 -8.29 9.76
CA ALA A 7 7.64 -6.96 10.14
C ALA A 7 8.53 -5.89 9.52
N MET A 8 7.92 -4.90 8.92
CA MET A 8 8.54 -3.64 8.48
C MET A 8 8.00 -2.54 9.40
N ALA A 9 8.89 -1.92 10.14
CA ALA A 9 8.53 -0.94 11.19
C ALA A 9 8.86 0.51 10.78
N ALA A 10 9.20 0.74 9.51
CA ALA A 10 9.57 2.06 9.03
C ALA A 10 8.74 2.44 7.81
N ASN A 11 8.38 3.73 7.73
CA ASN A 11 7.71 4.28 6.57
C ASN A 11 8.59 4.11 5.32
N PRO A 12 8.18 3.30 4.32
CA PRO A 12 9.01 3.00 3.16
C PRO A 12 9.16 4.19 2.21
N ARG A 13 8.35 5.23 2.38
CA ARG A 13 8.30 6.37 1.46
C ARG A 13 9.41 7.39 1.68
N GLY A 14 10.16 7.29 2.76
CA GLY A 14 11.16 8.31 3.10
C GLY A 14 10.57 9.71 3.31
N MET A 15 9.24 9.84 3.35
CA MET A 15 8.53 11.13 3.47
C MET A 15 8.72 11.76 4.83
N ALA A 16 9.01 10.96 5.82
CA ALA A 16 9.40 11.41 7.12
C ALA A 16 10.52 10.47 7.56
N ASN A 17 11.72 10.96 7.53
CA ASN A 17 12.83 10.36 8.26
C ASN A 17 13.02 11.24 9.49
N PRO A 18 12.12 11.12 10.50
CA PRO A 18 12.13 12.04 11.62
C PRO A 18 13.39 11.81 12.42
N GLU A 19 14.13 12.86 12.69
CA GLU A 19 15.33 12.82 13.53
C GLU A 19 15.04 12.21 14.92
N ASN A 20 13.79 12.27 15.37
CA ASN A 20 13.33 11.88 16.70
C ASN A 20 12.31 10.73 16.71
N GLY A 21 12.21 9.96 15.62
CA GLY A 21 11.24 8.87 15.49
C GLY A 21 9.87 9.34 14.98
N TRP A 22 8.96 8.40 14.81
CA TRP A 22 7.60 8.65 14.31
C TRP A 22 6.72 9.23 15.40
N LYS A 23 5.82 10.13 15.03
CA LYS A 23 4.85 10.73 15.94
C LYS A 23 3.94 9.67 16.57
N ASP A 24 3.49 8.73 15.73
CA ASP A 24 2.62 7.62 16.14
C ASP A 24 2.80 6.42 15.20
N ALA A 25 2.07 5.36 15.44
CA ALA A 25 2.16 4.12 14.67
C ALA A 25 1.56 4.26 13.25
N HIS A 26 0.61 5.18 13.05
CA HIS A 26 0.04 5.50 11.75
C HIS A 26 1.09 6.16 10.84
N GLU A 27 1.81 7.14 11.36
CA GLU A 27 2.91 7.80 10.64
C GLU A 27 4.04 6.82 10.30
N ALA A 28 4.31 5.85 11.19
CA ALA A 28 5.31 4.82 10.96
C ALA A 28 4.92 3.83 9.85
N MET A 29 3.64 3.71 9.51
CA MET A 29 3.14 2.81 8.46
C MET A 29 3.63 1.37 8.63
N ALA A 30 3.60 0.86 9.85
CA ALA A 30 4.12 -0.47 10.15
C ALA A 30 3.31 -1.55 9.42
N MET A 31 4.00 -2.43 8.70
CA MET A 31 3.42 -3.54 7.96
C MET A 31 4.00 -4.87 8.45
N VAL A 32 3.16 -5.90 8.49
CA VAL A 32 3.57 -7.29 8.67
C VAL A 32 3.11 -8.10 7.47
N GLY A 33 4.03 -8.75 6.77
CA GLY A 33 3.72 -9.53 5.58
C GLY A 33 4.33 -10.93 5.60
N ASP A 34 3.69 -11.87 4.90
CA ASP A 34 4.30 -13.15 4.60
C ASP A 34 5.39 -13.01 3.52
N ALA A 35 6.06 -14.11 3.18
CA ALA A 35 7.16 -14.09 2.21
C ALA A 35 6.73 -13.60 0.81
N GLN A 36 5.48 -13.83 0.39
CA GLN A 36 4.99 -13.40 -0.92
C GLN A 36 4.62 -11.92 -0.92
N ALA A 37 3.96 -11.46 0.14
CA ALA A 37 3.68 -10.04 0.33
C ALA A 37 4.99 -9.22 0.38
N MET A 38 6.05 -9.77 0.97
CA MET A 38 7.36 -9.12 0.97
C MET A 38 7.99 -9.08 -0.42
N LYS A 39 7.82 -10.12 -1.27
CA LYS A 39 8.24 -10.07 -2.67
C LYS A 39 7.49 -8.98 -3.44
N TRP A 40 6.18 -8.91 -3.24
CA TRP A 40 5.33 -7.87 -3.84
C TRP A 40 5.80 -6.46 -3.40
N ALA A 41 5.97 -6.24 -2.09
CA ALA A 41 6.38 -4.94 -1.55
C ALA A 41 7.76 -4.49 -2.08
N MET A 42 8.73 -5.41 -2.15
CA MET A 42 10.05 -5.10 -2.70
C MET A 42 10.01 -4.80 -4.20
N ALA A 43 9.17 -5.51 -4.96
CA ALA A 43 8.96 -5.24 -6.38
C ALA A 43 8.33 -3.85 -6.57
N TYR A 44 7.29 -3.55 -5.80
CA TYR A 44 6.62 -2.24 -5.79
C TYR A 44 7.61 -1.10 -5.50
N MET A 45 8.39 -1.19 -4.43
CA MET A 45 9.38 -0.17 -4.07
C MET A 45 10.49 0.02 -5.11
N SER A 46 10.80 -1.02 -5.90
CA SER A 46 11.85 -0.96 -6.94
C SER A 46 11.30 -0.75 -8.35
N GLY A 47 9.99 -0.57 -8.51
CA GLY A 47 9.34 -0.38 -9.82
C GLY A 47 9.39 -1.62 -10.73
N LYS A 48 9.53 -2.82 -10.15
CA LYS A 48 9.61 -4.10 -10.88
C LYS A 48 8.29 -4.85 -10.81
N THR A 49 8.04 -5.71 -11.78
CA THR A 49 6.89 -6.64 -11.73
C THR A 49 7.05 -7.61 -10.55
N PRO A 50 6.03 -7.78 -9.70
CA PRO A 50 6.07 -8.78 -8.64
C PRO A 50 6.15 -10.21 -9.20
N GLU A 51 7.10 -11.00 -8.71
CA GLU A 51 7.27 -12.41 -9.06
C GLU A 51 6.97 -13.27 -7.82
N MET A 52 5.71 -13.71 -7.71
CA MET A 52 5.23 -14.48 -6.56
C MET A 52 4.92 -15.93 -6.93
N ASP A 53 5.13 -16.84 -5.98
CA ASP A 53 4.84 -18.28 -6.16
C ASP A 53 3.35 -18.58 -5.93
N HIS A 54 2.72 -17.84 -5.03
CA HIS A 54 1.30 -17.87 -4.68
C HIS A 54 0.87 -16.49 -4.13
N ASP A 55 -0.40 -16.32 -3.78
CA ASP A 55 -0.90 -15.09 -3.19
C ASP A 55 -0.19 -14.75 -1.88
N GLY A 56 0.01 -13.46 -1.63
CA GLY A 56 0.63 -12.92 -0.43
C GLY A 56 -0.37 -12.21 0.48
N TRP A 57 -0.10 -12.20 1.77
CA TRP A 57 -0.91 -11.51 2.77
C TRP A 57 -0.08 -10.53 3.57
N ALA A 58 -0.65 -9.36 3.81
CA ALA A 58 -0.06 -8.38 4.70
C ALA A 58 -1.10 -7.67 5.56
N TRP A 59 -0.65 -7.14 6.67
CA TRP A 59 -1.47 -6.41 7.64
C TRP A 59 -0.83 -5.07 7.93
N MET A 60 -1.62 -4.00 7.85
CA MET A 60 -1.27 -2.65 8.28
C MET A 60 -2.30 -2.18 9.31
N LEU A 61 -2.13 -2.66 10.55
CA LEU A 61 -3.12 -2.44 11.62
C LEU A 61 -3.12 -1.02 12.20
N HIS A 62 -2.21 -0.18 11.74
CA HIS A 62 -2.17 1.25 12.04
C HIS A 62 -2.39 2.12 10.79
N GLY A 63 -2.71 1.47 9.66
CA GLY A 63 -2.97 2.14 8.40
C GLY A 63 -1.75 2.77 7.74
N ASP A 64 -1.99 3.68 6.81
CA ASP A 64 -0.97 4.48 6.14
C ASP A 64 -1.40 5.94 5.98
N MET A 65 -0.41 6.83 5.80
CA MET A 65 -0.56 8.28 5.73
C MET A 65 -1.16 8.79 4.43
N GLY A 66 -1.55 7.89 3.53
CA GLY A 66 -2.23 8.22 2.30
C GLY A 66 -1.56 7.72 1.03
N GLU A 67 -2.38 7.31 0.09
CA GLU A 67 -2.02 6.78 -1.21
C GLU A 67 -2.96 7.33 -2.30
N ASP A 68 -2.44 7.42 -3.51
CA ASP A 68 -3.26 7.57 -4.70
C ASP A 68 -3.81 6.18 -5.08
N ASN A 69 -5.12 5.99 -4.93
CA ASN A 69 -5.78 4.70 -5.20
C ASN A 69 -5.63 4.22 -6.66
N SER A 70 -5.36 5.13 -7.58
CA SER A 70 -5.33 4.82 -9.02
C SER A 70 -3.96 4.42 -9.57
N VAL A 71 -2.88 4.92 -8.98
CA VAL A 71 -1.54 4.74 -9.56
C VAL A 71 -0.49 4.30 -8.56
N GLY A 72 -0.83 4.30 -7.29
CA GLY A 72 0.12 4.03 -6.21
C GLY A 72 1.24 5.05 -6.12
N MET A 73 2.07 4.85 -5.13
CA MET A 73 3.29 5.61 -5.00
C MET A 73 4.28 5.17 -6.09
N ARG A 74 4.50 5.96 -7.10
CA ARG A 74 5.62 5.72 -8.00
C ARG A 74 6.92 6.12 -7.28
N ILE A 75 7.63 5.11 -6.82
CA ILE A 75 9.06 5.25 -6.57
C ILE A 75 9.73 4.93 -7.90
N GLY A 76 9.93 5.94 -8.70
CA GLY A 76 10.62 5.79 -9.98
C GLY A 76 11.07 7.16 -10.47
N PRO A 77 12.10 7.22 -11.29
CA PRO A 77 12.48 8.51 -11.88
C PRO A 77 11.33 9.03 -12.74
N ASN A 78 11.04 10.33 -12.62
CA ASN A 78 10.32 11.05 -13.65
C ASN A 78 11.18 11.08 -14.94
N ASP A 79 10.70 11.72 -15.99
CA ASP A 79 11.44 11.85 -17.25
C ASP A 79 12.80 12.58 -17.09
N GLU A 80 13.02 13.24 -15.96
CA GLU A 80 14.24 13.95 -15.58
C GLU A 80 15.17 13.13 -14.67
N GLY A 81 14.72 11.92 -14.25
CA GLY A 81 15.50 11.00 -13.42
C GLY A 81 15.29 11.16 -11.92
N ASP A 82 14.38 12.05 -11.48
CA ASP A 82 14.06 12.25 -10.07
C ASP A 82 13.03 11.25 -9.57
N VAL A 83 13.14 10.86 -8.31
CA VAL A 83 12.10 10.06 -7.63
C VAL A 83 10.88 10.94 -7.37
N VAL A 84 9.75 10.57 -7.97
CA VAL A 84 8.48 11.27 -7.76
C VAL A 84 7.63 10.48 -6.78
N ILE A 85 7.32 11.09 -5.64
CA ILE A 85 6.39 10.57 -4.65
C ILE A 85 5.05 11.28 -4.82
N LYS A 86 3.97 10.51 -5.00
CA LYS A 86 2.62 11.09 -5.04
C LYS A 86 2.24 11.62 -3.67
N THR A 87 1.65 12.82 -3.68
CA THR A 87 1.08 13.47 -2.50
C THR A 87 -0.40 13.74 -2.74
N LYS A 88 -1.12 14.14 -1.70
CA LYS A 88 -2.54 14.50 -1.81
C LYS A 88 -2.75 15.61 -2.86
N GLU A 89 -1.84 16.58 -2.92
CA GLU A 89 -1.92 17.73 -3.84
C GLU A 89 -1.65 17.34 -5.30
N THR A 90 -0.88 16.27 -5.53
CA THR A 90 -0.53 15.79 -6.88
C THR A 90 -1.42 14.65 -7.35
N THR A 91 -2.36 14.20 -6.51
CA THR A 91 -3.30 13.13 -6.80
C THR A 91 -4.58 13.68 -7.41
N ALA A 92 -5.19 12.97 -8.36
CA ALA A 92 -6.47 13.34 -8.94
C ALA A 92 -7.56 13.41 -7.87
N GLU A 93 -8.51 14.33 -8.04
CA GLU A 93 -9.63 14.50 -7.11
C GLU A 93 -10.36 13.16 -6.86
N GLY A 94 -10.62 12.85 -5.60
CA GLY A 94 -11.33 11.64 -5.17
C GLY A 94 -10.49 10.35 -5.23
N GLN A 95 -9.18 10.42 -5.52
CA GLN A 95 -8.31 9.24 -5.57
C GLN A 95 -7.39 9.11 -4.35
N TRP A 96 -7.20 10.16 -3.58
CA TRP A 96 -6.39 10.08 -2.38
C TRP A 96 -7.15 9.41 -1.24
N ILE A 97 -6.52 8.40 -0.65
CA ILE A 97 -7.02 7.75 0.55
C ILE A 97 -5.95 7.72 1.64
N GLU A 98 -6.31 8.16 2.83
CA GLU A 98 -5.55 7.96 4.06
C GLU A 98 -6.21 6.81 4.82
N SER A 99 -5.63 5.63 4.73
CA SER A 99 -6.28 4.42 5.22
C SER A 99 -5.97 4.15 6.68
N GLY A 100 -7.00 3.77 7.43
CA GLY A 100 -6.85 3.23 8.77
C GLY A 100 -6.48 1.74 8.75
N PRO A 101 -6.75 1.00 9.84
CA PRO A 101 -6.43 -0.41 9.96
C PRO A 101 -7.00 -1.26 8.83
N HIS A 102 -6.15 -2.08 8.20
CA HIS A 102 -6.57 -2.95 7.09
C HIS A 102 -5.66 -4.18 6.92
N LEU A 103 -6.20 -5.15 6.20
CA LEU A 103 -5.46 -6.28 5.67
C LEU A 103 -5.34 -6.12 4.15
N MET A 104 -4.32 -6.75 3.57
CA MET A 104 -4.08 -6.76 2.13
C MET A 104 -3.91 -8.18 1.62
N LEU A 105 -4.52 -8.47 0.46
CA LEU A 105 -4.24 -9.65 -0.33
C LEU A 105 -3.57 -9.23 -1.63
N MET A 106 -2.33 -9.63 -1.84
CA MET A 106 -1.58 -9.46 -3.07
C MET A 106 -1.73 -10.73 -3.90
N PRO A 107 -2.56 -10.73 -4.95
CA PRO A 107 -2.73 -11.93 -5.77
C PRO A 107 -1.48 -12.19 -6.61
N LYS A 108 -1.12 -13.45 -6.78
CA LYS A 108 -0.08 -13.87 -7.73
C LYS A 108 -0.45 -13.48 -9.15
N ASP A 109 -1.73 -13.60 -9.49
CA ASP A 109 -2.30 -13.20 -10.77
C ASP A 109 -3.31 -12.07 -10.57
N PRO A 110 -2.92 -10.80 -10.81
CA PRO A 110 -3.81 -9.65 -10.65
C PRO A 110 -5.07 -9.70 -11.50
N SER A 111 -5.08 -10.46 -12.59
CA SER A 111 -6.26 -10.60 -13.46
C SER A 111 -7.46 -11.24 -12.75
N THR A 112 -7.22 -11.96 -11.66
CA THR A 112 -8.28 -12.56 -10.84
C THR A 112 -9.14 -11.53 -10.11
N LEU A 113 -8.64 -10.29 -9.97
CA LEU A 113 -9.37 -9.18 -9.34
C LEU A 113 -10.29 -8.43 -10.30
N LYS A 114 -10.29 -8.81 -11.58
CA LYS A 114 -11.09 -8.12 -12.60
C LYS A 114 -12.58 -8.12 -12.26
N GLY A 115 -13.17 -6.93 -12.20
CA GLY A 115 -14.59 -6.72 -11.90
C GLY A 115 -14.90 -6.54 -10.42
N MET A 116 -13.91 -6.62 -9.54
CA MET A 116 -14.07 -6.15 -8.18
C MET A 116 -14.16 -4.61 -8.14
N THR A 117 -14.82 -4.09 -7.12
CA THR A 117 -14.92 -2.63 -6.92
C THR A 117 -13.57 -2.00 -6.63
N THR A 118 -13.37 -0.77 -7.10
CA THR A 118 -12.26 0.11 -6.73
C THR A 118 -12.72 1.23 -5.77
N ASP A 119 -13.99 1.21 -5.36
CA ASP A 119 -14.57 2.21 -4.47
C ASP A 119 -14.16 1.94 -3.03
N PHE A 120 -13.18 2.68 -2.56
CA PHE A 120 -12.65 2.58 -1.19
C PHE A 120 -13.60 3.17 -0.13
N ASN A 121 -14.69 3.85 -0.52
CA ASN A 121 -15.69 4.36 0.40
C ASN A 121 -16.87 3.39 0.63
N SER A 122 -16.86 2.25 -0.04
CA SER A 122 -17.98 1.29 0.02
C SER A 122 -18.11 0.55 1.34
N GLY A 123 -17.09 0.56 2.20
CA GLY A 123 -17.02 -0.26 3.43
C GLY A 123 -16.75 -1.74 3.18
N ALA A 124 -16.66 -2.16 1.91
CA ALA A 124 -16.35 -3.52 1.49
C ALA A 124 -14.88 -3.64 1.06
N PRO A 125 -14.33 -4.86 0.93
CA PRO A 125 -13.04 -5.05 0.26
C PRO A 125 -13.05 -4.47 -1.15
N TYR A 126 -11.98 -3.79 -1.53
CA TYR A 126 -11.84 -3.13 -2.84
C TYR A 126 -10.44 -3.34 -3.43
N VAL A 127 -10.30 -3.12 -4.73
CA VAL A 127 -9.01 -3.21 -5.42
C VAL A 127 -8.33 -1.85 -5.42
N MET A 128 -7.13 -1.81 -4.87
CA MET A 128 -6.23 -0.67 -4.95
C MET A 128 -5.21 -0.89 -6.07
N PHE A 129 -4.79 0.19 -6.72
CA PHE A 129 -3.86 0.23 -7.85
C PHE A 129 -4.33 -0.59 -9.07
N ALA A 130 -5.63 -0.61 -9.32
CA ALA A 130 -6.23 -1.40 -10.39
C ALA A 130 -5.59 -1.10 -11.75
N GLY A 131 -5.16 -2.15 -12.45
CA GLY A 131 -4.57 -2.04 -13.80
C GLY A 131 -3.12 -1.56 -13.84
N THR A 132 -2.45 -1.45 -12.71
CA THR A 132 -1.05 -1.00 -12.64
C THR A 132 -0.03 -2.14 -12.64
N GLY A 133 -0.48 -3.38 -12.45
CA GLY A 133 0.37 -4.54 -12.19
C GLY A 133 0.72 -4.73 -10.71
N TYR A 134 0.29 -3.78 -9.85
CA TYR A 134 0.37 -3.86 -8.40
C TYR A 134 -1.01 -3.96 -7.76
N ASP A 135 -1.99 -4.39 -8.54
CA ASP A 135 -3.36 -4.60 -8.08
C ASP A 135 -3.39 -5.51 -6.85
N HIS A 136 -4.06 -5.07 -5.81
CA HIS A 136 -4.22 -5.85 -4.59
C HIS A 136 -5.55 -5.53 -3.92
N VAL A 137 -6.03 -6.43 -3.07
CA VAL A 137 -7.28 -6.23 -2.33
C VAL A 137 -6.98 -5.57 -1.00
N MET A 138 -7.61 -4.44 -0.77
CA MET A 138 -7.69 -3.79 0.54
C MET A 138 -8.92 -4.34 1.27
N ILE A 139 -8.73 -4.75 2.51
CA ILE A 139 -9.78 -5.30 3.37
C ILE A 139 -9.89 -4.41 4.61
N PRO A 140 -10.80 -3.41 4.58
CA PRO A 140 -11.03 -2.53 5.72
C PRO A 140 -11.43 -3.31 6.98
N VAL A 141 -10.88 -2.93 8.13
CA VAL A 141 -11.31 -3.41 9.42
C VAL A 141 -11.80 -2.25 10.28
N GLU A 142 -12.21 -2.51 11.52
CA GLU A 142 -12.69 -1.48 12.43
C GLU A 142 -11.68 -0.31 12.54
N GLY A 143 -12.17 0.92 12.43
CA GLY A 143 -11.32 2.12 12.44
C GLY A 143 -10.77 2.56 11.09
N TYR A 144 -11.06 1.84 10.00
CA TYR A 144 -10.48 2.12 8.67
C TYR A 144 -10.69 3.57 8.19
N TYR A 145 -11.85 4.15 8.45
CA TYR A 145 -12.22 5.50 7.99
C TYR A 145 -11.92 6.62 8.99
N GLU A 146 -11.28 6.33 10.11
CA GLU A 146 -11.00 7.35 11.15
C GLU A 146 -10.03 8.43 10.69
N TYR A 147 -9.17 8.13 9.73
CA TYR A 147 -8.15 9.03 9.19
C TYR A 147 -8.57 9.78 7.92
N GLN A 148 -9.69 9.40 7.32
CA GLN A 148 -10.22 10.07 6.13
C GLN A 148 -10.92 11.37 6.52
N ARG A 149 -10.22 12.48 6.38
CA ARG A 149 -10.73 13.82 6.68
C ARG A 149 -10.61 14.77 5.52
#